data_55c336be49eb6412594068eb5ecded18
#
_entry.id   55c336be49eb6412594068eb5ecded18
#
_cell.length_a   1.000
_cell.length_b   1.000
_cell.length_c   1.000
_cell.angle_alpha   90.00
_cell.angle_beta   90.00
_cell.angle_gamma   90.00
#
_symmetry.space_group_name_H-M   'P 1'
#
loop_
_entity.id
_entity.type
_entity.pdbx_description
1 polymer ?
#
loop_
_entity_poly.entity_id
_entity_poly.type
_entity_poly.pdbx_seq_one_letter_code
_entity_poly.pdbx_strand_id
1 'polypeptide(L)'
;MNTSNRRMGLFYVITGATCWGIGGTVAKKLFQEYQIDVNWLVTTRLLTAGMLLLMLQLFRKDRSQVIEVWKNKASAGQLLIFGLLGMLAVQYTYMASIQHGNAAVATLLQYLSPVIVIIYTLLRKQTVLAKQDIITVVLALVGCFFLLTNGSMSQLSVPAAAVVWGVLSGFAAAFYTLYAVGLLHKFDSLVVVGWAMIIGGFALGFIHPPWQLDFQRLTAEAYAYILFVILFGTMIAFWFFIKSLESLSPKETSLLGSLEPLSAVVTTVVWLKAPFGSFQWIGAICIIGITLILALHKEPSMESEKSILKIRNHANRDI
;
A
#
# COMPACT_ATOMS: atom_id res chain seq x y z
N MET A 1 -19.99 21.61 -2.34
CA MET A 1 -18.89 21.28 -1.42
C MET A 1 -18.19 22.56 -1.02
N ASN A 2 -17.96 22.77 0.27
CA ASN A 2 -17.33 24.01 0.75
C ASN A 2 -15.83 24.01 0.30
N THR A 3 -15.36 25.06 -0.34
CA THR A 3 -13.98 25.16 -0.85
C THR A 3 -12.91 24.94 0.22
N SER A 4 -13.20 25.29 1.46
CA SER A 4 -12.32 25.06 2.62
C SER A 4 -12.13 23.57 2.91
N ASN A 5 -13.19 22.77 2.89
CA ASN A 5 -13.12 21.32 3.17
C ASN A 5 -12.32 20.60 2.07
N ARG A 6 -12.47 21.01 0.79
CA ARG A 6 -11.71 20.43 -0.31
C ARG A 6 -10.21 20.69 -0.19
N ARG A 7 -9.80 21.91 0.20
CA ARG A 7 -8.38 22.24 0.44
C ARG A 7 -7.76 21.40 1.54
N MET A 8 -8.51 21.16 2.62
CA MET A 8 -8.06 20.26 3.71
C MET A 8 -7.91 18.81 3.23
N GLY A 9 -8.85 18.30 2.42
CA GLY A 9 -8.73 16.96 1.82
C GLY A 9 -7.49 16.81 0.94
N LEU A 10 -7.20 17.83 0.10
CA LEU A 10 -5.98 17.87 -0.71
C LEU A 10 -4.72 17.85 0.17
N PHE A 11 -4.68 18.69 1.22
CA PHE A 11 -3.56 18.70 2.16
C PHE A 11 -3.34 17.31 2.80
N TYR A 12 -4.40 16.64 3.23
CA TYR A 12 -4.30 15.33 3.86
C TYR A 12 -3.74 14.27 2.90
N VAL A 13 -4.28 14.13 1.69
CA VAL A 13 -3.80 13.10 0.76
C VAL A 13 -2.38 13.37 0.27
N ILE A 14 -2.04 14.63 -0.06
CA ILE A 14 -0.69 14.99 -0.50
C ILE A 14 0.32 14.68 0.59
N THR A 15 0.04 15.12 1.82
CA THR A 15 0.93 14.87 2.96
C THR A 15 1.04 13.38 3.27
N GLY A 16 -0.09 12.67 3.32
CA GLY A 16 -0.11 11.24 3.62
C GLY A 16 0.69 10.41 2.60
N ALA A 17 0.44 10.60 1.30
CA ALA A 17 1.13 9.89 0.23
C ALA A 17 2.63 10.22 0.20
N THR A 18 3.00 11.50 0.37
CA THR A 18 4.40 11.92 0.44
C THR A 18 5.11 11.30 1.65
N CYS A 19 4.46 11.27 2.81
CA CYS A 19 5.00 10.66 4.02
C CYS A 19 5.23 9.14 3.85
N TRP A 20 4.36 8.43 3.12
CA TRP A 20 4.58 7.00 2.82
C TRP A 20 5.84 6.80 1.98
N GLY A 21 5.99 7.54 0.88
CA GLY A 21 7.16 7.40 0.01
C GLY A 21 8.48 7.76 0.69
N ILE A 22 8.51 8.88 1.46
CA ILE A 22 9.69 9.25 2.26
C ILE A 22 9.95 8.20 3.35
N GLY A 23 8.90 7.68 4.00
CA GLY A 23 9.02 6.66 5.05
C GLY A 23 9.73 5.40 4.59
N GLY A 24 9.49 4.95 3.34
CA GLY A 24 10.22 3.84 2.73
C GLY A 24 11.72 4.14 2.55
N THR A 25 12.06 5.36 2.13
CA THR A 25 13.46 5.79 1.96
C THR A 25 14.18 5.90 3.31
N VAL A 26 13.50 6.43 4.33
CA VAL A 26 14.04 6.47 5.72
C VAL A 26 14.26 5.05 6.27
N ALA A 27 13.32 4.12 6.01
CA ALA A 27 13.49 2.72 6.39
C ALA A 27 14.73 2.09 5.72
N LYS A 28 14.96 2.38 4.43
CA LYS A 28 16.18 1.91 3.75
C LYS A 28 17.46 2.41 4.44
N LYS A 29 17.49 3.67 4.85
CA LYS A 29 18.63 4.24 5.59
C LYS A 29 18.83 3.51 6.93
N LEU A 30 17.74 3.23 7.66
CA LEU A 30 17.80 2.45 8.91
C LEU A 30 18.39 1.06 8.69
N PHE A 31 18.03 0.37 7.60
CA PHE A 31 18.57 -0.95 7.28
C PHE A 31 20.05 -0.91 6.89
N GLN A 32 20.47 0.09 6.12
CA GLN A 32 21.84 0.18 5.59
C GLN A 32 22.85 0.74 6.60
N GLU A 33 22.54 1.87 7.22
CA GLU A 33 23.51 2.59 8.07
C GLU A 33 23.45 2.14 9.53
N TYR A 34 22.24 1.82 10.02
CA TYR A 34 22.04 1.48 11.44
C TYR A 34 21.81 -0.01 11.67
N GLN A 35 21.85 -0.82 10.60
CA GLN A 35 21.69 -2.28 10.66
C GLN A 35 20.44 -2.73 11.44
N ILE A 36 19.37 -1.92 11.39
CA ILE A 36 18.09 -2.26 12.01
C ILE A 36 17.51 -3.47 11.28
N ASP A 37 17.10 -4.49 12.06
CA ASP A 37 16.45 -5.67 11.53
C ASP A 37 15.06 -5.34 10.99
N VAL A 38 14.73 -5.87 9.80
CA VAL A 38 13.44 -5.62 9.14
C VAL A 38 12.26 -6.15 9.96
N ASN A 39 12.44 -7.30 10.61
CA ASN A 39 11.36 -7.92 11.40
C ASN A 39 11.06 -7.04 12.62
N TRP A 40 12.13 -6.54 13.26
CA TRP A 40 11.99 -5.64 14.39
C TRP A 40 11.26 -4.34 14.00
N LEU A 41 11.69 -3.73 12.89
CA LEU A 41 11.06 -2.48 12.43
C LEU A 41 9.59 -2.70 12.07
N VAL A 42 9.26 -3.77 11.36
CA VAL A 42 7.87 -4.11 10.99
C VAL A 42 7.03 -4.38 12.22
N THR A 43 7.53 -5.18 13.18
CA THR A 43 6.83 -5.46 14.44
C THR A 43 6.53 -4.18 15.20
N THR A 44 7.55 -3.36 15.44
CA THR A 44 7.45 -2.15 16.26
C THR A 44 6.52 -1.12 15.62
N ARG A 45 6.65 -0.89 14.29
CA ARG A 45 5.79 0.08 13.59
C ARG A 45 4.33 -0.37 13.54
N LEU A 46 4.06 -1.66 13.33
CA LEU A 46 2.70 -2.19 13.30
C LEU A 46 2.03 -2.09 14.68
N LEU A 47 2.71 -2.53 15.73
CA LEU A 47 2.16 -2.46 17.09
C LEU A 47 1.91 -1.01 17.51
N THR A 48 2.90 -0.14 17.35
CA THR A 48 2.80 1.25 17.79
C THR A 48 1.77 2.03 16.98
N ALA A 49 1.82 1.95 15.65
CA ALA A 49 0.86 2.65 14.79
C ALA A 49 -0.56 2.10 14.97
N GLY A 50 -0.73 0.77 15.09
CA GLY A 50 -2.02 0.16 15.33
C GLY A 50 -2.64 0.62 16.66
N MET A 51 -1.86 0.65 17.74
CA MET A 51 -2.31 1.18 19.04
C MET A 51 -2.72 2.65 18.94
N LEU A 52 -1.91 3.49 18.29
CA LEU A 52 -2.20 4.91 18.13
C LEU A 52 -3.46 5.15 17.28
N LEU A 53 -3.68 4.37 16.20
CA LEU A 53 -4.90 4.47 15.39
C LEU A 53 -6.15 4.07 16.20
N LEU A 54 -6.08 3.00 17.00
CA LEU A 54 -7.20 2.62 17.86
C LEU A 54 -7.43 3.65 18.98
N MET A 55 -6.38 4.24 19.56
CA MET A 55 -6.52 5.35 20.50
C MET A 55 -7.24 6.53 19.84
N LEU A 56 -6.87 6.91 18.60
CA LEU A 56 -7.59 7.97 17.87
C LEU A 56 -9.07 7.64 17.69
N GLN A 57 -9.40 6.36 17.42
CA GLN A 57 -10.79 5.94 17.29
C GLN A 57 -11.56 6.04 18.62
N LEU A 58 -10.91 5.81 19.77
CA LEU A 58 -11.56 5.95 21.09
C LEU A 58 -12.03 7.38 21.40
N PHE A 59 -11.42 8.39 20.78
CA PHE A 59 -11.84 9.80 20.89
C PHE A 59 -12.96 10.19 19.92
N ARG A 60 -13.37 9.27 19.01
CA ARG A 60 -14.48 9.48 18.07
C ARG A 60 -15.83 9.06 18.67
N LYS A 61 -16.93 9.52 18.04
CA LYS A 61 -18.30 9.15 18.45
C LYS A 61 -18.53 7.64 18.38
N ASP A 62 -17.98 6.97 17.36
CA ASP A 62 -18.18 5.54 17.10
C ASP A 62 -17.12 4.65 17.77
N ARG A 63 -16.69 5.05 18.98
CA ARG A 63 -15.66 4.31 19.75
C ARG A 63 -16.04 2.87 20.11
N SER A 64 -17.34 2.56 20.17
CA SER A 64 -17.83 1.20 20.47
C SER A 64 -17.38 0.17 19.43
N GLN A 65 -17.15 0.59 18.17
CA GLN A 65 -16.74 -0.28 17.10
C GLN A 65 -15.40 -0.98 17.36
N VAL A 66 -14.52 -0.39 18.19
CA VAL A 66 -13.23 -1.01 18.60
C VAL A 66 -13.46 -2.40 19.24
N ILE A 67 -14.54 -2.54 20.00
CA ILE A 67 -14.91 -3.81 20.67
C ILE A 67 -15.94 -4.60 19.84
N GLU A 68 -16.86 -3.92 19.15
CA GLU A 68 -17.94 -4.54 18.38
C GLU A 68 -17.44 -5.48 17.28
N VAL A 69 -16.30 -5.17 16.65
CA VAL A 69 -15.69 -6.01 15.63
C VAL A 69 -15.39 -7.43 16.13
N TRP A 70 -15.15 -7.59 17.44
CA TRP A 70 -14.85 -8.89 18.09
C TRP A 70 -16.09 -9.64 18.56
N LYS A 71 -17.24 -8.97 18.72
CA LYS A 71 -18.48 -9.60 19.16
C LYS A 71 -19.05 -10.58 18.13
N ASN A 72 -18.82 -10.33 16.84
CA ASN A 72 -19.26 -11.21 15.77
C ASN A 72 -18.12 -12.13 15.32
N LYS A 73 -18.25 -13.43 15.51
CA LYS A 73 -17.23 -14.43 15.16
C LYS A 73 -16.79 -14.38 13.69
N ALA A 74 -17.71 -14.10 12.76
CA ALA A 74 -17.38 -13.97 11.34
C ALA A 74 -16.53 -12.74 11.06
N SER A 75 -16.87 -11.59 11.66
CA SER A 75 -16.08 -10.36 11.52
C SER A 75 -14.70 -10.50 12.19
N ALA A 76 -14.63 -11.11 13.37
CA ALA A 76 -13.37 -11.39 14.06
C ALA A 76 -12.47 -12.32 13.23
N GLY A 77 -13.02 -13.40 12.67
CA GLY A 77 -12.28 -14.30 11.78
C GLY A 77 -11.79 -13.60 10.50
N GLN A 78 -12.63 -12.77 9.87
CA GLN A 78 -12.23 -11.95 8.73
C GLN A 78 -11.12 -10.97 9.10
N LEU A 79 -11.20 -10.35 10.27
CA LEU A 79 -10.18 -9.41 10.75
C LEU A 79 -8.84 -10.11 11.03
N LEU A 80 -8.85 -11.32 11.60
CA LEU A 80 -7.63 -12.12 11.80
C LEU A 80 -6.96 -12.46 10.47
N ILE A 81 -7.73 -12.95 9.50
CA ILE A 81 -7.20 -13.26 8.15
C ILE A 81 -6.66 -11.99 7.49
N PHE A 82 -7.40 -10.88 7.58
CA PHE A 82 -6.97 -9.59 7.04
C PHE A 82 -5.70 -9.07 7.72
N GLY A 83 -5.57 -9.22 9.04
CA GLY A 83 -4.40 -8.83 9.80
C GLY A 83 -3.14 -9.61 9.41
N LEU A 84 -3.28 -10.94 9.24
CA LEU A 84 -2.16 -11.82 8.93
C LEU A 84 -1.80 -11.81 7.43
N LEU A 85 -2.76 -12.15 6.57
CA LEU A 85 -2.50 -12.33 5.13
C LEU A 85 -2.64 -11.03 4.33
N GLY A 86 -3.33 -10.03 4.87
CA GLY A 86 -3.41 -8.70 4.26
C GLY A 86 -2.33 -7.78 4.85
N MET A 87 -2.54 -7.30 6.06
CA MET A 87 -1.71 -6.24 6.66
C MET A 87 -0.25 -6.68 6.90
N LEU A 88 -0.02 -7.78 7.62
CA LEU A 88 1.33 -8.25 7.89
C LEU A 88 2.05 -8.64 6.59
N ALA A 89 1.39 -9.37 5.69
CA ALA A 89 2.00 -9.78 4.44
C ALA A 89 2.44 -8.58 3.60
N VAL A 90 1.57 -7.57 3.40
CA VAL A 90 1.90 -6.39 2.59
C VAL A 90 3.02 -5.57 3.24
N GLN A 91 2.99 -5.39 4.55
CA GLN A 91 3.97 -4.57 5.26
C GLN A 91 5.34 -5.24 5.34
N TYR A 92 5.36 -6.56 5.56
CA TYR A 92 6.60 -7.32 5.64
C TYR A 92 7.28 -7.43 4.28
N THR A 93 6.54 -7.87 3.26
CA THR A 93 7.11 -8.08 1.92
C THR A 93 7.60 -6.77 1.30
N TYR A 94 6.91 -5.66 1.55
CA TYR A 94 7.34 -4.34 1.13
C TYR A 94 8.66 -3.92 1.81
N MET A 95 8.75 -4.07 3.14
CA MET A 95 9.98 -3.72 3.87
C MET A 95 11.15 -4.65 3.53
N ALA A 96 10.90 -5.94 3.30
CA ALA A 96 11.91 -6.88 2.83
C ALA A 96 12.42 -6.50 1.42
N SER A 97 11.54 -6.05 0.54
CA SER A 97 11.94 -5.53 -0.78
C SER A 97 12.83 -4.28 -0.66
N ILE A 98 12.49 -3.36 0.26
CA ILE A 98 13.32 -2.18 0.55
C ILE A 98 14.69 -2.59 1.10
N GLN A 99 14.73 -3.53 2.03
CA GLN A 99 15.97 -4.01 2.64
C GLN A 99 16.95 -4.54 1.60
N HIS A 100 16.47 -5.42 0.71
CA HIS A 100 17.30 -6.03 -0.33
C HIS A 100 17.57 -5.13 -1.55
N GLY A 101 16.72 -4.14 -1.80
CA GLY A 101 16.81 -3.21 -2.91
C GLY A 101 16.81 -1.75 -2.45
N ASN A 102 15.81 -1.00 -2.88
CA ASN A 102 15.57 0.38 -2.46
C ASN A 102 14.07 0.71 -2.43
N ALA A 103 13.72 1.83 -1.82
CA ALA A 103 12.31 2.23 -1.66
C ALA A 103 11.62 2.51 -3.01
N ALA A 104 12.32 3.07 -4.00
CA ALA A 104 11.77 3.33 -5.32
C ALA A 104 11.28 2.04 -6.00
N VAL A 105 12.16 1.03 -6.10
CA VAL A 105 11.83 -0.26 -6.73
C VAL A 105 10.74 -0.99 -5.94
N ALA A 106 10.84 -1.04 -4.61
CA ALA A 106 9.86 -1.71 -3.76
C ALA A 106 8.45 -1.10 -3.95
N THR A 107 8.35 0.23 -3.91
CA THR A 107 7.07 0.94 -4.08
C THR A 107 6.52 0.75 -5.49
N LEU A 108 7.35 0.89 -6.54
CA LEU A 108 6.90 0.70 -7.91
C LEU A 108 6.42 -0.73 -8.19
N LEU A 109 7.07 -1.75 -7.62
CA LEU A 109 6.61 -3.15 -7.72
C LEU A 109 5.30 -3.38 -6.95
N GLN A 110 5.14 -2.79 -5.77
CA GLN A 110 3.87 -2.86 -5.03
C GLN A 110 2.72 -2.22 -5.81
N TYR A 111 2.98 -1.16 -6.57
CA TYR A 111 2.01 -0.50 -7.45
C TYR A 111 1.58 -1.33 -8.68
N LEU A 112 2.07 -2.56 -8.81
CA LEU A 112 1.47 -3.56 -9.71
C LEU A 112 0.17 -4.16 -9.15
N SER A 113 -0.15 -3.92 -7.88
CA SER A 113 -1.37 -4.44 -7.24
C SER A 113 -2.66 -4.17 -8.02
N PRO A 114 -2.92 -3.00 -8.63
CA PRO A 114 -4.10 -2.79 -9.45
C PRO A 114 -4.17 -3.73 -10.66
N VAL A 115 -3.02 -4.05 -11.29
CA VAL A 115 -2.97 -5.00 -12.41
C VAL A 115 -3.35 -6.40 -11.95
N ILE A 116 -2.86 -6.81 -10.78
CA ILE A 116 -3.20 -8.10 -10.17
C ILE A 116 -4.70 -8.16 -9.86
N VAL A 117 -5.28 -7.08 -9.35
CA VAL A 117 -6.74 -6.96 -9.11
C VAL A 117 -7.52 -7.10 -10.41
N ILE A 118 -7.12 -6.42 -11.49
CA ILE A 118 -7.76 -6.53 -12.81
C ILE A 118 -7.74 -7.98 -13.28
N ILE A 119 -6.58 -8.64 -13.27
CA ILE A 119 -6.44 -10.04 -13.68
C ILE A 119 -7.33 -10.94 -12.83
N TYR A 120 -7.33 -10.77 -11.51
CA TYR A 120 -8.18 -11.55 -10.60
C TYR A 120 -9.67 -11.40 -10.91
N THR A 121 -10.17 -10.17 -11.09
CA THR A 121 -11.59 -9.89 -11.36
C THR A 121 -12.02 -10.43 -12.73
N LEU A 122 -11.13 -10.39 -13.73
CA LEU A 122 -11.36 -11.01 -15.04
C LEU A 122 -11.45 -12.54 -14.94
N LEU A 123 -10.50 -13.19 -14.24
CA LEU A 123 -10.51 -14.64 -14.04
C LEU A 123 -11.77 -15.12 -13.30
N ARG A 124 -12.25 -14.31 -12.35
CA ARG A 124 -13.50 -14.57 -11.61
C ARG A 124 -14.75 -14.21 -12.42
N LYS A 125 -14.60 -13.73 -13.65
CA LYS A 125 -15.71 -13.29 -14.53
C LYS A 125 -16.59 -12.21 -13.88
N GLN A 126 -16.02 -11.41 -12.99
CA GLN A 126 -16.72 -10.32 -12.31
C GLN A 126 -16.77 -9.06 -13.17
N THR A 127 -15.81 -8.89 -14.08
CA THR A 127 -15.71 -7.75 -14.99
C THR A 127 -15.46 -8.23 -16.42
N VAL A 128 -15.64 -7.34 -17.40
CA VAL A 128 -15.30 -7.56 -18.80
C VAL A 128 -14.05 -6.76 -19.12
N LEU A 129 -13.14 -7.36 -19.89
CA LEU A 129 -11.89 -6.72 -20.29
C LEU A 129 -12.15 -5.43 -21.06
N ALA A 130 -11.74 -4.31 -20.50
CA ALA A 130 -11.79 -3.01 -21.13
C ALA A 130 -10.48 -2.69 -21.87
N LYS A 131 -10.52 -1.79 -22.86
CA LYS A 131 -9.30 -1.34 -23.57
C LYS A 131 -8.24 -0.79 -22.61
N GLN A 132 -8.66 -0.17 -21.54
CA GLN A 132 -7.76 0.41 -20.52
C GLN A 132 -7.06 -0.66 -19.68
N ASP A 133 -7.72 -1.79 -19.41
CA ASP A 133 -7.09 -2.92 -18.72
C ASP A 133 -5.89 -3.43 -19.52
N ILE A 134 -6.06 -3.51 -20.86
CA ILE A 134 -4.98 -3.90 -21.78
C ILE A 134 -3.82 -2.89 -21.70
N ILE A 135 -4.13 -1.58 -21.78
CA ILE A 135 -3.10 -0.53 -21.69
C ILE A 135 -2.39 -0.60 -20.35
N THR A 136 -3.12 -0.80 -19.26
CA THR A 136 -2.58 -0.93 -17.89
C THR A 136 -1.64 -2.12 -17.78
N VAL A 137 -2.03 -3.28 -18.30
CA VAL A 137 -1.18 -4.50 -18.31
C VAL A 137 0.08 -4.30 -19.16
N VAL A 138 -0.05 -3.70 -20.34
CA VAL A 138 1.11 -3.41 -21.21
C VAL A 138 2.08 -2.43 -20.53
N LEU A 139 1.57 -1.34 -19.95
CA LEU A 139 2.41 -0.39 -19.20
C LEU A 139 3.09 -1.04 -17.99
N ALA A 140 2.40 -1.97 -17.32
CA ALA A 140 2.99 -2.73 -16.21
C ALA A 140 4.16 -3.59 -16.68
N LEU A 141 3.98 -4.36 -17.75
CA LEU A 141 5.03 -5.23 -18.28
C LEU A 141 6.23 -4.43 -18.78
N VAL A 142 6.01 -3.39 -19.57
CA VAL A 142 7.05 -2.49 -20.08
C VAL A 142 7.73 -1.75 -18.94
N GLY A 143 6.94 -1.22 -18.00
CA GLY A 143 7.45 -0.50 -16.83
C GLY A 143 8.33 -1.40 -15.95
N CYS A 144 7.89 -2.61 -15.64
CA CYS A 144 8.67 -3.58 -14.89
C CYS A 144 9.95 -3.98 -15.63
N PHE A 145 9.88 -4.25 -16.93
CA PHE A 145 11.05 -4.59 -17.70
C PHE A 145 12.13 -3.50 -17.59
N PHE A 146 11.80 -2.26 -17.89
CA PHE A 146 12.76 -1.15 -17.80
C PHE A 146 13.23 -0.88 -16.38
N LEU A 147 12.34 -0.95 -15.38
CA LEU A 147 12.69 -0.73 -13.98
C LEU A 147 13.71 -1.77 -13.49
N LEU A 148 13.47 -3.04 -13.80
CA LEU A 148 14.23 -4.15 -13.25
C LEU A 148 15.53 -4.44 -14.02
N THR A 149 15.61 -4.10 -15.29
CA THR A 149 16.75 -4.42 -16.15
C THR A 149 17.56 -3.20 -16.57
N ASN A 150 17.02 -1.99 -16.39
CA ASN A 150 17.56 -0.76 -16.97
C ASN A 150 17.85 -0.91 -18.49
N GLY A 151 16.98 -1.65 -19.21
CA GLY A 151 17.11 -1.91 -20.64
C GLY A 151 18.07 -3.05 -21.02
N SER A 152 18.70 -3.72 -20.07
CA SER A 152 19.55 -4.90 -20.32
C SER A 152 18.70 -6.16 -20.45
N MET A 153 19.03 -7.01 -21.44
CA MET A 153 18.37 -8.32 -21.60
C MET A 153 19.04 -9.43 -20.76
N SER A 154 20.19 -9.16 -20.16
CA SER A 154 21.01 -10.20 -19.52
C SER A 154 21.19 -10.00 -18.02
N GLN A 155 20.89 -8.82 -17.48
CA GLN A 155 21.18 -8.50 -16.09
C GLN A 155 20.05 -7.71 -15.45
N LEU A 156 19.78 -8.01 -14.17
CA LEU A 156 18.90 -7.21 -13.32
C LEU A 156 19.68 -6.02 -12.74
N SER A 157 19.05 -4.86 -12.67
CA SER A 157 19.60 -3.64 -12.04
C SER A 157 19.51 -3.66 -10.52
N VAL A 158 18.75 -4.61 -9.97
CA VAL A 158 18.53 -4.78 -8.54
C VAL A 158 18.64 -6.25 -8.17
N PRO A 159 18.99 -6.59 -6.92
CA PRO A 159 19.07 -7.97 -6.47
C PRO A 159 17.75 -8.73 -6.67
N ALA A 160 17.82 -9.98 -7.11
CA ALA A 160 16.65 -10.82 -7.36
C ALA A 160 15.74 -10.94 -6.12
N ALA A 161 16.32 -10.97 -4.91
CA ALA A 161 15.55 -10.97 -3.66
C ALA A 161 14.64 -9.73 -3.54
N ALA A 162 15.12 -8.53 -3.92
CA ALA A 162 14.30 -7.32 -3.93
C ALA A 162 13.10 -7.44 -4.88
N VAL A 163 13.32 -8.04 -6.05
CA VAL A 163 12.25 -8.26 -7.05
C VAL A 163 11.22 -9.25 -6.53
N VAL A 164 11.65 -10.38 -5.97
CA VAL A 164 10.75 -11.40 -5.42
C VAL A 164 9.87 -10.80 -4.31
N TRP A 165 10.48 -10.13 -3.33
CA TRP A 165 9.73 -9.49 -2.25
C TRP A 165 8.83 -8.37 -2.75
N GLY A 166 9.25 -7.59 -3.74
CA GLY A 166 8.45 -6.52 -4.34
C GLY A 166 7.22 -7.04 -5.08
N VAL A 167 7.38 -8.11 -5.86
CA VAL A 167 6.25 -8.77 -6.55
C VAL A 167 5.29 -9.39 -5.53
N LEU A 168 5.80 -10.08 -4.50
CA LEU A 168 4.97 -10.60 -3.39
C LEU A 168 4.22 -9.46 -2.68
N SER A 169 4.84 -8.30 -2.52
CA SER A 169 4.19 -7.10 -1.97
C SER A 169 3.02 -6.64 -2.84
N GLY A 170 3.17 -6.67 -4.17
CA GLY A 170 2.08 -6.39 -5.11
C GLY A 170 0.89 -7.36 -4.95
N PHE A 171 1.16 -8.66 -4.83
CA PHE A 171 0.11 -9.67 -4.55
C PHE A 171 -0.54 -9.45 -3.18
N ALA A 172 0.25 -9.21 -2.15
CA ALA A 172 -0.25 -8.93 -0.81
C ALA A 172 -1.11 -7.67 -0.76
N ALA A 173 -0.72 -6.60 -1.49
CA ALA A 173 -1.48 -5.37 -1.61
C ALA A 173 -2.80 -5.58 -2.38
N ALA A 174 -2.81 -6.41 -3.41
CA ALA A 174 -4.03 -6.79 -4.12
C ALA A 174 -4.99 -7.55 -3.20
N PHE A 175 -4.48 -8.54 -2.44
CA PHE A 175 -5.27 -9.27 -1.44
C PHE A 175 -5.80 -8.31 -0.36
N TYR A 176 -4.93 -7.46 0.19
CA TYR A 176 -5.31 -6.44 1.17
C TYR A 176 -6.49 -5.60 0.66
N THR A 177 -6.40 -5.08 -0.55
CA THR A 177 -7.42 -4.22 -1.15
C THR A 177 -8.74 -4.96 -1.34
N LEU A 178 -8.72 -6.15 -1.92
CA LEU A 178 -9.93 -6.92 -2.20
C LEU A 178 -10.61 -7.44 -0.93
N TYR A 179 -9.80 -7.91 0.04
CA TYR A 179 -10.35 -8.54 1.24
C TYR A 179 -10.88 -7.54 2.27
N ALA A 180 -10.31 -6.32 2.32
CA ALA A 180 -10.74 -5.26 3.22
C ALA A 180 -12.18 -4.79 2.99
N VAL A 181 -12.67 -4.85 1.75
CA VAL A 181 -13.99 -4.30 1.35
C VAL A 181 -15.11 -4.78 2.26
N GLY A 182 -15.14 -6.09 2.55
CA GLY A 182 -16.19 -6.68 3.41
C GLY A 182 -16.18 -6.19 4.86
N LEU A 183 -15.01 -5.83 5.39
CA LEU A 183 -14.85 -5.28 6.74
C LEU A 183 -15.16 -3.78 6.76
N LEU A 184 -14.69 -3.03 5.75
CA LEU A 184 -14.88 -1.58 5.63
C LEU A 184 -16.34 -1.17 5.38
N HIS A 185 -17.18 -2.07 4.85
CA HIS A 185 -18.63 -1.85 4.79
C HIS A 185 -19.32 -1.91 6.16
N LYS A 186 -18.69 -2.51 7.18
CA LYS A 186 -19.30 -2.76 8.49
C LYS A 186 -18.68 -1.88 9.60
N PHE A 187 -17.41 -1.56 9.47
CA PHE A 187 -16.62 -0.89 10.51
C PHE A 187 -15.81 0.26 9.95
N ASP A 188 -15.55 1.25 10.81
CA ASP A 188 -14.66 2.37 10.49
C ASP A 188 -13.27 1.87 10.09
N SER A 189 -12.68 2.52 9.13
CA SER A 189 -11.37 2.16 8.59
C SER A 189 -10.25 2.22 9.63
N LEU A 190 -10.32 3.16 10.61
CA LEU A 190 -9.35 3.20 11.70
C LEU A 190 -9.42 1.96 12.59
N VAL A 191 -10.63 1.42 12.82
CA VAL A 191 -10.82 0.16 13.57
C VAL A 191 -10.23 -1.02 12.81
N VAL A 192 -10.59 -1.15 11.53
CA VAL A 192 -10.13 -2.27 10.69
C VAL A 192 -8.61 -2.24 10.52
N VAL A 193 -8.05 -1.10 10.15
CA VAL A 193 -6.60 -0.94 9.94
C VAL A 193 -5.83 -1.04 11.25
N GLY A 194 -6.31 -0.38 12.31
CA GLY A 194 -5.66 -0.41 13.63
C GLY A 194 -5.55 -1.82 14.20
N TRP A 195 -6.65 -2.58 14.20
CA TRP A 195 -6.63 -3.98 14.64
C TRP A 195 -5.81 -4.88 13.73
N ALA A 196 -5.90 -4.70 12.41
CA ALA A 196 -5.09 -5.48 11.47
C ALA A 196 -3.59 -5.27 11.70
N MET A 197 -3.16 -4.03 12.00
CA MET A 197 -1.79 -3.72 12.36
C MET A 197 -1.39 -4.40 13.69
N ILE A 198 -2.24 -4.33 14.71
CA ILE A 198 -1.96 -5.00 16.00
C ILE A 198 -1.84 -6.52 15.81
N ILE A 199 -2.76 -7.14 15.09
CA ILE A 199 -2.74 -8.58 14.82
C ILE A 199 -1.43 -8.96 14.09
N GLY A 200 -1.10 -8.25 13.01
CA GLY A 200 0.13 -8.49 12.26
C GLY A 200 1.39 -8.27 13.09
N GLY A 201 1.44 -7.18 13.85
CA GLY A 201 2.54 -6.87 14.74
C GLY A 201 2.70 -7.88 15.88
N PHE A 202 1.60 -8.35 16.46
CA PHE A 202 1.63 -9.43 17.47
C PHE A 202 2.15 -10.74 16.88
N ALA A 203 1.64 -11.14 15.72
CA ALA A 203 2.06 -12.38 15.07
C ALA A 203 3.56 -12.39 14.77
N LEU A 204 4.12 -11.30 14.23
CA LEU A 204 5.55 -11.18 13.97
C LEU A 204 6.35 -11.02 15.27
N GLY A 205 5.78 -10.35 16.29
CA GLY A 205 6.37 -10.13 17.59
C GLY A 205 6.61 -11.40 18.41
N PHE A 206 5.85 -12.48 18.15
CA PHE A 206 6.14 -13.80 18.74
C PHE A 206 7.44 -14.40 18.24
N ILE A 207 7.80 -14.11 16.97
CA ILE A 207 9.02 -14.63 16.34
C ILE A 207 10.18 -13.65 16.56
N HIS A 208 9.92 -12.36 16.44
CA HIS A 208 10.89 -11.28 16.58
C HIS A 208 10.37 -10.22 17.56
N PRO A 209 10.56 -10.45 18.88
CA PRO A 209 10.05 -9.54 19.90
C PRO A 209 10.68 -8.15 19.82
N PRO A 210 9.92 -7.05 20.03
CA PRO A 210 10.43 -5.69 19.91
C PRO A 210 11.50 -5.32 20.93
N TRP A 211 11.63 -6.05 22.05
CA TRP A 211 12.64 -5.82 23.08
C TRP A 211 14.01 -6.42 22.77
N GLN A 212 14.20 -7.14 21.65
CA GLN A 212 15.49 -7.73 21.25
C GLN A 212 16.47 -6.71 20.66
N LEU A 213 16.04 -5.48 20.38
CA LEU A 213 16.92 -4.44 19.88
C LEU A 213 17.83 -3.92 21.00
N ASP A 214 19.12 -3.83 20.71
CA ASP A 214 20.08 -3.17 21.60
C ASP A 214 19.97 -1.64 21.47
N PHE A 215 19.07 -1.07 22.26
CA PHE A 215 18.79 0.37 22.25
C PHE A 215 19.99 1.22 22.63
N GLN A 216 20.98 0.70 23.38
CA GLN A 216 22.14 1.48 23.83
C GLN A 216 23.10 1.80 22.68
N ARG A 217 23.04 1.05 21.58
CA ARG A 217 23.89 1.27 20.39
C ARG A 217 23.31 2.25 19.38
N LEU A 218 22.06 2.68 19.58
CA LEU A 218 21.41 3.59 18.64
C LEU A 218 21.81 5.04 18.91
N THR A 219 22.10 5.75 17.83
CA THR A 219 22.32 7.19 17.88
C THR A 219 20.99 7.95 18.00
N ALA A 220 21.02 9.20 18.45
CA ALA A 220 19.84 10.07 18.46
C ALA A 220 19.22 10.22 17.07
N GLU A 221 20.03 10.19 16.02
CA GLU A 221 19.58 10.24 14.63
C GLU A 221 18.78 8.98 14.25
N ALA A 222 19.24 7.78 14.65
CA ALA A 222 18.52 6.53 14.43
C ALA A 222 17.15 6.53 15.11
N TYR A 223 17.08 7.03 16.36
CA TYR A 223 15.78 7.20 17.04
C TYR A 223 14.84 8.15 16.29
N ALA A 224 15.37 9.28 15.78
CA ALA A 224 14.56 10.22 14.99
C ALA A 224 14.01 9.56 13.72
N TYR A 225 14.80 8.75 13.02
CA TYR A 225 14.34 8.01 11.83
C TYR A 225 13.32 6.92 12.18
N ILE A 226 13.53 6.16 13.27
CA ILE A 226 12.53 5.17 13.72
C ILE A 226 11.20 5.86 14.04
N LEU A 227 11.25 6.95 14.80
CA LEU A 227 10.07 7.74 15.14
C LEU A 227 9.38 8.29 13.89
N PHE A 228 10.15 8.78 12.92
CA PHE A 228 9.63 9.26 11.65
C PHE A 228 8.89 8.14 10.87
N VAL A 229 9.49 6.96 10.75
CA VAL A 229 8.86 5.82 10.05
C VAL A 229 7.57 5.39 10.74
N ILE A 230 7.54 5.36 12.07
CA ILE A 230 6.35 4.96 12.84
C ILE A 230 5.25 6.02 12.73
N LEU A 231 5.57 7.29 13.01
CA LEU A 231 4.56 8.35 13.09
C LEU A 231 4.16 8.85 11.70
N PHE A 232 5.13 9.28 10.90
CA PHE A 232 4.85 9.91 9.60
C PHE A 232 4.72 8.87 8.49
N GLY A 233 5.63 7.91 8.40
CA GLY A 233 5.62 6.85 7.39
C GLY A 233 4.54 5.78 7.61
N THR A 234 3.85 5.77 8.75
CA THR A 234 2.81 4.76 9.04
C THR A 234 1.54 5.41 9.57
N MET A 235 1.53 5.87 10.82
CA MET A 235 0.31 6.32 11.49
C MET A 235 -0.35 7.52 10.78
N ILE A 236 0.39 8.62 10.63
CA ILE A 236 -0.12 9.87 10.01
C ILE A 236 -0.45 9.64 8.54
N ALA A 237 0.39 8.90 7.82
CA ALA A 237 0.16 8.60 6.42
C ALA A 237 -1.16 7.87 6.20
N PHE A 238 -1.42 6.80 6.95
CA PHE A 238 -2.70 6.08 6.91
C PHE A 238 -3.87 6.97 7.35
N TRP A 239 -3.73 7.68 8.48
CA TRP A 239 -4.79 8.53 8.98
C TRP A 239 -5.16 9.64 7.99
N PHE A 240 -4.18 10.32 7.45
CA PHE A 240 -4.41 11.42 6.51
C PHE A 240 -4.98 10.94 5.18
N PHE A 241 -4.49 9.81 4.66
CA PHE A 241 -5.04 9.23 3.44
C PHE A 241 -6.53 8.90 3.58
N ILE A 242 -6.90 8.24 4.68
CA ILE A 242 -8.30 7.93 5.00
C ILE A 242 -9.12 9.19 5.25
N LYS A 243 -8.57 10.14 5.99
CA LYS A 243 -9.24 11.42 6.31
C LYS A 243 -9.54 12.23 5.04
N SER A 244 -8.72 12.12 4.03
CA SER A 244 -8.95 12.82 2.75
C SER A 244 -10.25 12.39 2.08
N LEU A 245 -10.66 11.12 2.25
CA LEU A 245 -11.90 10.57 1.69
C LEU A 245 -13.17 11.20 2.27
N GLU A 246 -13.09 11.88 3.42
CA GLU A 246 -14.22 12.66 3.97
C GLU A 246 -14.51 13.92 3.12
N SER A 247 -13.54 14.39 2.33
CA SER A 247 -13.60 15.68 1.62
C SER A 247 -13.26 15.60 0.14
N LEU A 248 -12.74 14.47 -0.32
CA LEU A 248 -12.39 14.20 -1.72
C LEU A 248 -13.11 12.93 -2.19
N SER A 249 -13.33 12.83 -3.50
CA SER A 249 -13.78 11.58 -4.09
C SER A 249 -12.69 10.51 -4.02
N PRO A 250 -13.05 9.22 -3.96
CA PRO A 250 -12.08 8.11 -4.03
C PRO A 250 -11.14 8.23 -5.23
N LYS A 251 -11.66 8.74 -6.35
CA LYS A 251 -10.90 8.97 -7.58
C LYS A 251 -9.81 10.05 -7.40
N GLU A 252 -10.14 11.20 -6.80
CA GLU A 252 -9.18 12.26 -6.52
C GLU A 252 -8.11 11.80 -5.52
N THR A 253 -8.53 11.07 -4.48
CA THR A 253 -7.61 10.51 -3.48
C THR A 253 -6.66 9.49 -4.10
N SER A 254 -7.15 8.58 -4.95
CA SER A 254 -6.33 7.60 -5.67
C SER A 254 -5.33 8.27 -6.62
N LEU A 255 -5.77 9.29 -7.36
CA LEU A 255 -4.91 10.07 -8.26
C LEU A 255 -3.75 10.72 -7.49
N LEU A 256 -4.06 11.38 -6.38
CA LEU A 256 -3.05 12.05 -5.55
C LEU A 256 -2.22 11.05 -4.72
N GLY A 257 -2.73 9.85 -4.49
CA GLY A 257 -1.98 8.74 -3.92
C GLY A 257 -0.72 8.37 -4.72
N SER A 258 -0.70 8.63 -6.04
CA SER A 258 0.49 8.43 -6.89
C SER A 258 1.69 9.32 -6.52
N LEU A 259 1.51 10.28 -5.62
CA LEU A 259 2.63 11.01 -5.02
C LEU A 259 3.52 10.12 -4.12
N GLU A 260 3.00 9.00 -3.62
CA GLU A 260 3.80 8.03 -2.88
C GLU A 260 4.97 7.47 -3.71
N PRO A 261 4.76 6.79 -4.86
CA PRO A 261 5.87 6.30 -5.65
C PRO A 261 6.75 7.41 -6.20
N LEU A 262 6.17 8.58 -6.52
CA LEU A 262 6.94 9.73 -6.95
C LEU A 262 7.90 10.21 -5.86
N SER A 263 7.41 10.37 -4.62
CA SER A 263 8.26 10.80 -3.50
C SER A 263 9.29 9.72 -3.11
N ALA A 264 8.94 8.42 -3.20
CA ALA A 264 9.89 7.33 -2.98
C ALA A 264 11.04 7.36 -4.00
N VAL A 265 10.74 7.55 -5.29
CA VAL A 265 11.77 7.65 -6.35
C VAL A 265 12.64 8.88 -6.13
N VAL A 266 12.02 10.06 -5.96
CA VAL A 266 12.76 11.31 -5.76
C VAL A 266 13.68 11.24 -4.54
N THR A 267 13.18 10.80 -3.40
CA THR A 267 13.99 10.73 -2.17
C THR A 267 15.06 9.64 -2.25
N THR A 268 14.80 8.51 -2.89
CA THR A 268 15.81 7.46 -3.13
C THR A 268 16.96 7.98 -3.98
N VAL A 269 16.67 8.69 -5.06
CA VAL A 269 17.69 9.21 -5.98
C VAL A 269 18.43 10.42 -5.40
N VAL A 270 17.68 11.40 -4.87
CA VAL A 270 18.28 12.67 -4.44
C VAL A 270 18.94 12.57 -3.08
N TRP A 271 18.30 11.92 -2.13
CA TRP A 271 18.80 11.84 -0.74
C TRP A 271 19.73 10.66 -0.52
N LEU A 272 19.34 9.45 -0.91
CA LEU A 272 20.21 8.27 -0.76
C LEU A 272 21.24 8.14 -1.89
N LYS A 273 21.18 9.01 -2.92
CA LYS A 273 22.09 8.98 -4.09
C LYS A 273 22.15 7.60 -4.75
N ALA A 274 21.05 6.84 -4.67
CA ALA A 274 20.96 5.54 -5.30
C ALA A 274 21.07 5.68 -6.82
N PRO A 275 21.86 4.85 -7.50
CA PRO A 275 21.96 4.89 -8.96
C PRO A 275 20.60 4.56 -9.57
N PHE A 276 20.17 5.39 -10.51
CA PHE A 276 18.90 5.22 -11.22
C PHE A 276 19.11 5.53 -12.69
N GLY A 277 19.10 4.50 -13.51
CA GLY A 277 19.43 4.60 -14.94
C GLY A 277 18.30 5.24 -15.75
N SER A 278 18.63 5.68 -16.98
CA SER A 278 17.66 6.35 -17.85
C SER A 278 16.44 5.50 -18.18
N PHE A 279 16.62 4.22 -18.42
CA PHE A 279 15.50 3.30 -18.67
C PHE A 279 14.67 3.03 -17.40
N GLN A 280 15.27 3.08 -16.20
CA GLN A 280 14.52 2.97 -14.96
C GLN A 280 13.57 4.16 -14.75
N TRP A 281 13.93 5.36 -15.23
CA TRP A 281 13.02 6.51 -15.24
C TRP A 281 11.82 6.27 -16.15
N ILE A 282 12.04 5.68 -17.35
CA ILE A 282 10.93 5.29 -18.24
C ILE A 282 10.03 4.26 -17.54
N GLY A 283 10.63 3.25 -16.89
CA GLY A 283 9.90 2.24 -16.12
C GLY A 283 9.05 2.85 -15.01
N ALA A 284 9.62 3.80 -14.24
CA ALA A 284 8.92 4.51 -13.18
C ALA A 284 7.73 5.32 -13.72
N ILE A 285 7.92 6.05 -14.83
CA ILE A 285 6.86 6.83 -15.49
C ILE A 285 5.73 5.90 -15.97
N CYS A 286 6.04 4.74 -16.56
CA CYS A 286 5.03 3.78 -16.98
C CYS A 286 4.19 3.29 -15.79
N ILE A 287 4.83 2.92 -14.67
CA ILE A 287 4.13 2.39 -13.48
C ILE A 287 3.30 3.49 -12.79
N ILE A 288 3.83 4.70 -12.65
CA ILE A 288 3.06 5.84 -12.14
C ILE A 288 1.89 6.16 -13.09
N GLY A 289 2.10 6.05 -14.40
CA GLY A 289 1.07 6.23 -15.43
C GLY A 289 -0.11 5.27 -15.26
N ILE A 290 0.10 4.05 -14.77
CA ILE A 290 -0.98 3.09 -14.46
C ILE A 290 -1.97 3.69 -13.47
N THR A 291 -1.46 4.22 -12.35
CA THR A 291 -2.33 4.80 -11.31
C THR A 291 -3.09 6.02 -11.81
N LEU A 292 -2.46 6.83 -12.68
CA LEU A 292 -3.10 7.98 -13.31
C LEU A 292 -4.23 7.53 -14.26
N ILE A 293 -3.99 6.52 -15.11
CA ILE A 293 -5.00 5.99 -16.05
C ILE A 293 -6.19 5.43 -15.27
N LEU A 294 -5.93 4.59 -14.26
CA LEU A 294 -6.99 4.00 -13.45
C LEU A 294 -7.79 5.06 -12.67
N ALA A 295 -7.11 6.06 -12.11
CA ALA A 295 -7.77 7.15 -11.39
C ALA A 295 -8.59 8.08 -12.32
N LEU A 296 -8.18 8.29 -13.56
CA LEU A 296 -8.91 9.12 -14.51
C LEU A 296 -10.09 8.40 -15.15
N HIS A 297 -10.13 7.06 -15.07
CA HIS A 297 -11.22 6.30 -15.66
C HIS A 297 -12.51 6.42 -14.85
N LYS A 298 -13.63 6.53 -15.55
CA LYS A 298 -14.98 6.50 -14.97
C LYS A 298 -15.40 5.04 -14.91
N GLU A 299 -15.43 4.43 -13.73
CA GLU A 299 -16.04 3.11 -13.58
C GLU A 299 -17.47 3.15 -14.14
N PRO A 300 -17.88 2.16 -14.98
CA PRO A 300 -19.28 2.04 -15.36
C PRO A 300 -20.09 1.92 -14.07
N SER A 301 -21.16 2.70 -13.95
CA SER A 301 -22.03 2.62 -12.78
C SER A 301 -22.51 1.17 -12.57
N MET A 302 -22.64 0.72 -11.32
CA MET A 302 -23.11 -0.64 -10.99
C MET A 302 -24.42 -1.03 -11.70
N GLU A 303 -25.24 -0.07 -12.11
CA GLU A 303 -26.43 -0.27 -12.96
C GLU A 303 -26.06 -0.63 -14.40
N SER A 304 -25.04 -0.01 -14.96
CA SER A 304 -24.53 -0.33 -16.30
C SER A 304 -23.90 -1.73 -16.33
N GLU A 305 -23.16 -2.12 -15.31
CA GLU A 305 -22.58 -3.46 -15.18
C GLU A 305 -23.67 -4.55 -15.05
N LYS A 306 -24.70 -4.31 -14.24
CA LYS A 306 -25.84 -5.22 -14.11
C LYS A 306 -26.62 -5.36 -15.41
N SER A 307 -26.74 -4.29 -16.20
CA SER A 307 -27.40 -4.32 -17.50
C SER A 307 -26.59 -5.10 -18.54
N ILE A 308 -25.30 -4.93 -18.59
CA ILE A 308 -24.37 -5.66 -19.49
C ILE A 308 -24.35 -7.16 -19.14
N LEU A 309 -24.29 -7.50 -17.84
CA LEU A 309 -24.37 -8.89 -17.37
C LEU A 309 -25.71 -9.53 -17.67
N LYS A 310 -26.83 -8.79 -17.60
CA LYS A 310 -28.17 -9.27 -17.99
C LYS A 310 -28.27 -9.56 -19.48
N ILE A 311 -27.75 -8.67 -20.32
CA ILE A 311 -27.76 -8.84 -21.80
C ILE A 311 -26.93 -10.05 -22.19
N ARG A 312 -25.74 -10.24 -21.56
CA ARG A 312 -24.85 -11.37 -21.83
C ARG A 312 -25.43 -12.71 -21.38
N ASN A 313 -26.12 -12.74 -20.22
CA ASN A 313 -26.79 -13.95 -19.74
C ASN A 313 -28.03 -14.33 -20.57
N HIS A 314 -28.69 -13.38 -21.25
CA HIS A 314 -29.72 -13.67 -22.23
C HIS A 314 -29.14 -14.23 -23.54
N ALA A 315 -28.08 -13.61 -24.06
CA ALA A 315 -27.39 -14.08 -25.28
C ALA A 315 -26.81 -15.49 -25.16
N ASN A 316 -26.40 -15.92 -23.94
CA ASN A 316 -25.89 -17.28 -23.68
C ASN A 316 -27.00 -18.31 -23.38
N ARG A 317 -28.29 -17.92 -23.33
CA ARG A 317 -29.41 -18.85 -23.19
C ARG A 317 -30.06 -19.20 -24.54
N ASP A 318 -29.73 -18.45 -25.56
CA ASP A 318 -30.28 -18.61 -26.92
C ASP A 318 -29.31 -19.36 -27.86
N ILE A 319 -28.22 -19.93 -27.31
CA ILE A 319 -27.28 -20.86 -27.96
C ILE A 319 -27.34 -22.21 -27.24
#